data_955f614134465c67756a19fbd37eef81
#
_entry.id   955f614134465c67756a19fbd37eef81
#
_cell.length_a   1.000
_cell.length_b   1.000
_cell.length_c   1.000
_cell.angle_alpha   90.00
_cell.angle_beta   90.00
_cell.angle_gamma   90.00
#
_symmetry.space_group_name_H-M   'P 1'
#
loop_
_entity.id
_entity.type
_entity.pdbx_description
1 polymer ?
#
loop_
_entity_poly.entity_id
_entity_poly.type
_entity_poly.pdbx_seq_one_letter_code
_entity_poly.pdbx_strand_id
1 'polypeptide(L)'
;ISRDSMSGTIPETVFSMFQMTFAIITPALIVGAFAERMKFSAMLWFSAIWLIVVYAPVTHWVWGGGWLSDMGLLDFAGGTVVHVNAGVAALVAAMVLGPRKGFGKTPMPPHNLTMTVAGAGMLWVGWFGFNAGSALGANGDAGMAMLVTHISAAAGSLAWMAMEWIRHGK
;
A
#
# COMPACT_ATOMS: atom_id res chain seq x y z
N ILE A 1 0.77 -17.20 19.57
CA ILE A 1 0.59 -17.96 18.32
C ILE A 1 0.99 -19.40 18.59
N SER A 2 0.09 -20.34 18.44
CA SER A 2 0.35 -21.78 18.55
C SER A 2 0.01 -22.48 17.22
N ARG A 3 0.40 -23.78 17.10
CA ARG A 3 0.13 -24.55 15.89
C ARG A 3 -1.36 -24.64 15.56
N ASP A 4 -2.18 -24.75 16.61
CA ASP A 4 -3.61 -25.05 16.48
C ASP A 4 -4.51 -23.85 16.77
N SER A 5 -3.91 -22.64 17.01
CA SER A 5 -4.66 -21.41 17.21
C SER A 5 -5.23 -20.89 15.89
N MET A 6 -6.47 -20.36 15.96
CA MET A 6 -7.23 -19.87 14.81
C MET A 6 -7.50 -18.37 14.94
N SER A 7 -7.48 -17.66 13.82
CA SER A 7 -7.98 -16.31 13.68
C SER A 7 -9.16 -16.34 12.68
N GLY A 8 -10.38 -16.25 13.21
CA GLY A 8 -11.57 -16.50 12.41
C GLY A 8 -11.56 -17.92 11.84
N THR A 9 -11.57 -18.07 10.53
CA THR A 9 -11.63 -19.35 9.82
C THR A 9 -10.28 -19.86 9.33
N ILE A 10 -9.19 -19.13 9.58
CA ILE A 10 -7.85 -19.48 9.11
C ILE A 10 -6.87 -19.68 10.29
N PRO A 11 -5.80 -20.48 10.12
CA PRO A 11 -4.77 -20.61 11.15
C PRO A 11 -4.17 -19.25 11.52
N GLU A 12 -3.95 -18.99 12.79
CA GLU A 12 -3.38 -17.73 13.29
C GLU A 12 -1.97 -17.47 12.73
N THR A 13 -1.22 -18.53 12.44
CA THR A 13 0.09 -18.42 11.79
C THR A 13 -0.01 -17.85 10.37
N VAL A 14 -1.04 -18.25 9.60
CA VAL A 14 -1.32 -17.71 8.27
C VAL A 14 -1.77 -16.26 8.38
N PHE A 15 -2.66 -15.95 9.33
CA PHE A 15 -3.12 -14.59 9.59
C PHE A 15 -1.95 -13.67 9.96
N SER A 16 -1.04 -14.11 10.82
CA SER A 16 0.13 -13.31 11.23
C SER A 16 1.07 -13.02 10.06
N MET A 17 1.32 -14.01 9.19
CA MET A 17 2.12 -13.81 7.98
C MET A 17 1.42 -12.86 7.00
N PHE A 18 0.12 -12.98 6.85
CA PHE A 18 -0.68 -12.09 6.03
C PHE A 18 -0.59 -10.64 6.55
N GLN A 19 -0.80 -10.42 7.86
CA GLN A 19 -0.68 -9.10 8.47
C GLN A 19 0.74 -8.53 8.37
N MET A 20 1.76 -9.36 8.42
CA MET A 20 3.15 -8.94 8.21
C MET A 20 3.36 -8.35 6.81
N THR A 21 2.68 -8.86 5.78
CA THR A 21 2.80 -8.30 4.42
C THR A 21 2.28 -6.87 4.34
N PHE A 22 1.23 -6.52 5.08
CA PHE A 22 0.75 -5.13 5.19
C PHE A 22 1.75 -4.23 5.91
N ALA A 23 2.36 -4.72 6.98
CA ALA A 23 3.41 -4.01 7.70
C ALA A 23 4.65 -3.74 6.83
N ILE A 24 5.01 -4.67 5.96
CA ILE A 24 6.15 -4.53 5.03
C ILE A 24 5.86 -3.53 3.92
N ILE A 25 4.67 -3.62 3.28
CA ILE A 25 4.39 -2.79 2.12
C ILE A 25 4.11 -1.33 2.49
N THR A 26 3.55 -1.06 3.66
CA THR A 26 3.11 0.30 4.01
C THR A 26 4.27 1.31 4.02
N PRO A 27 5.42 1.09 4.67
CA PRO A 27 6.57 1.98 4.54
C PRO A 27 7.12 2.06 3.12
N ALA A 28 7.04 0.96 2.34
CA ALA A 28 7.50 0.94 0.96
C ALA A 28 6.69 1.90 0.06
N LEU A 29 5.41 2.12 0.34
CA LEU A 29 4.58 3.08 -0.40
C LEU A 29 5.00 4.54 -0.17
N ILE A 30 5.72 4.85 0.91
CA ILE A 30 6.22 6.19 1.22
C ILE A 30 7.47 6.53 0.40
N VAL A 31 8.20 5.52 -0.08
CA VAL A 31 9.54 5.66 -0.70
C VAL A 31 9.57 6.67 -1.84
N GLY A 32 8.53 6.73 -2.67
CA GLY A 32 8.44 7.69 -3.76
C GLY A 32 8.56 9.15 -3.33
N ALA A 33 8.18 9.48 -2.10
CA ALA A 33 8.23 10.84 -1.57
C ALA A 33 9.65 11.29 -1.16
N PHE A 34 10.55 10.35 -0.89
CA PHE A 34 11.90 10.65 -0.41
C PHE A 34 13.03 9.97 -1.20
N ALA A 35 12.73 9.11 -2.18
CA ALA A 35 13.72 8.60 -3.12
C ALA A 35 14.54 9.77 -3.71
N GLU A 36 15.82 9.63 -3.91
CA GLU A 36 16.74 10.68 -4.37
C GLU A 36 17.05 11.81 -3.36
N ARG A 37 16.34 11.93 -2.23
CA ARG A 37 16.48 13.04 -1.27
C ARG A 37 16.91 12.61 0.12
N MET A 38 16.65 11.35 0.50
CA MET A 38 16.96 10.81 1.81
C MET A 38 18.14 9.85 1.72
N LYS A 39 19.04 9.88 2.69
CA LYS A 39 20.12 8.90 2.82
C LYS A 39 19.51 7.52 3.14
N PHE A 40 20.08 6.45 2.58
CA PHE A 40 19.61 5.09 2.78
C PHE A 40 19.50 4.70 4.26
N SER A 41 20.52 5.02 5.05
CA SER A 41 20.47 4.76 6.50
C SER A 41 19.34 5.51 7.22
N ALA A 42 19.05 6.76 6.81
CA ALA A 42 17.93 7.52 7.36
C ALA A 42 16.58 6.88 6.99
N MET A 43 16.45 6.37 5.76
CA MET A 43 15.27 5.64 5.31
C MET A 43 15.02 4.38 6.15
N LEU A 44 16.08 3.62 6.48
CA LEU A 44 15.95 2.43 7.32
C LEU A 44 15.45 2.79 8.73
N TRP A 45 16.05 3.79 9.38
CA TRP A 45 15.62 4.24 10.70
C TRP A 45 14.20 4.83 10.67
N PHE A 46 13.91 5.65 9.68
CA PHE A 46 12.57 6.20 9.49
C PHE A 46 11.54 5.08 9.37
N SER A 47 11.76 4.10 8.50
CA SER A 47 10.82 3.00 8.28
C SER A 47 10.60 2.18 9.55
N ALA A 48 11.67 1.85 10.30
CA ALA A 48 11.56 1.09 11.52
C ALA A 48 10.79 1.84 12.62
N ILE A 49 11.12 3.10 12.85
CA ILE A 49 10.47 3.93 13.88
C ILE A 49 9.02 4.20 13.48
N TRP A 50 8.78 4.58 12.22
CA TRP A 50 7.44 4.88 11.72
C TRP A 50 6.50 3.68 11.81
N LEU A 51 7.03 2.47 11.52
CA LEU A 51 6.26 1.23 11.63
C LEU A 51 5.76 1.01 13.06
N ILE A 52 6.62 1.25 14.06
CA ILE A 52 6.28 1.05 15.46
C ILE A 52 5.40 2.17 16.01
N VAL A 53 5.74 3.43 15.71
CA VAL A 53 5.11 4.60 16.34
C VAL A 53 3.84 5.05 15.63
N VAL A 54 3.72 4.79 14.33
CA VAL A 54 2.58 5.26 13.51
C VAL A 54 1.77 4.08 13.00
N TYR A 55 2.38 3.16 12.25
CA TYR A 55 1.64 2.07 11.60
C TYR A 55 0.96 1.15 12.63
N ALA A 56 1.68 0.67 13.63
CA ALA A 56 1.13 -0.27 14.61
C ALA A 56 -0.04 0.33 15.42
N PRO A 57 0.03 1.57 15.95
CA PRO A 57 -1.13 2.21 16.57
C PRO A 57 -2.32 2.36 15.65
N VAL A 58 -2.13 2.84 14.40
CA VAL A 58 -3.22 2.99 13.44
C VAL A 58 -3.85 1.64 13.11
N THR A 59 -3.05 0.60 12.91
CA THR A 59 -3.51 -0.76 12.69
C THR A 59 -4.38 -1.24 13.85
N HIS A 60 -3.95 -1.02 15.09
CA HIS A 60 -4.75 -1.35 16.27
C HIS A 60 -6.06 -0.58 16.33
N TRP A 61 -6.04 0.73 16.04
CA TRP A 61 -7.25 1.54 16.08
C TRP A 61 -8.31 1.08 15.09
N VAL A 62 -7.91 0.56 13.93
CA VAL A 62 -8.82 0.18 12.84
C VAL A 62 -9.16 -1.32 12.87
N TRP A 63 -8.15 -2.19 13.01
CA TRP A 63 -8.31 -3.65 12.90
C TRP A 63 -8.16 -4.41 14.22
N GLY A 64 -7.60 -3.76 15.22
CA GLY A 64 -7.31 -4.38 16.53
C GLY A 64 -8.36 -4.13 17.59
N GLY A 65 -9.58 -3.71 17.24
CA GLY A 65 -10.63 -3.38 18.20
C GLY A 65 -10.41 -2.05 18.91
N GLY A 66 -9.72 -1.10 18.29
CA GLY A 66 -9.53 0.24 18.83
C GLY A 66 -10.67 1.20 18.47
N TRP A 67 -10.53 2.44 18.88
CA TRP A 67 -11.58 3.47 18.84
C TRP A 67 -12.15 3.77 17.45
N LEU A 68 -11.36 3.64 16.37
CA LEU A 68 -11.87 3.82 15.00
C LEU A 68 -12.77 2.66 14.58
N SER A 69 -12.45 1.43 14.99
CA SER A 69 -13.32 0.27 14.83
C SER A 69 -14.65 0.47 15.56
N ASP A 70 -14.58 0.95 16.80
CA ASP A 70 -15.78 1.21 17.64
C ASP A 70 -16.67 2.31 17.04
N MET A 71 -16.09 3.28 16.34
CA MET A 71 -16.82 4.32 15.59
C MET A 71 -17.43 3.79 14.28
N GLY A 72 -17.21 2.53 13.91
CA GLY A 72 -17.77 1.92 12.71
C GLY A 72 -16.95 2.18 11.44
N LEU A 73 -15.67 2.53 11.54
CA LEU A 73 -14.81 2.65 10.37
C LEU A 73 -14.66 1.30 9.68
N LEU A 74 -15.01 1.25 8.40
CA LEU A 74 -14.86 0.07 7.55
C LEU A 74 -13.58 0.18 6.73
N ASP A 75 -12.63 -0.71 7.00
CA ASP A 75 -11.39 -0.85 6.25
C ASP A 75 -11.14 -2.32 5.94
N PHE A 76 -11.56 -2.76 4.76
CA PHE A 76 -11.52 -4.16 4.36
C PHE A 76 -10.09 -4.66 4.10
N ALA A 77 -9.28 -3.87 3.41
CA ALA A 77 -7.96 -4.28 2.94
C ALA A 77 -6.88 -3.20 3.10
N GLY A 78 -7.06 -2.24 4.00
CA GLY A 78 -6.02 -1.25 4.31
C GLY A 78 -6.17 0.09 3.58
N GLY A 79 -7.38 0.48 3.19
CA GLY A 79 -7.63 1.82 2.66
C GLY A 79 -7.14 2.91 3.61
N THR A 80 -7.45 2.79 4.88
CA THR A 80 -7.01 3.71 5.95
C THR A 80 -5.66 3.29 6.52
N VAL A 81 -5.54 2.04 6.97
CA VAL A 81 -4.34 1.53 7.67
C VAL A 81 -3.09 1.63 6.80
N VAL A 82 -3.20 1.34 5.53
CA VAL A 82 -2.06 1.34 4.60
C VAL A 82 -2.02 2.63 3.77
N HIS A 83 -3.05 2.89 2.96
CA HIS A 83 -2.96 3.90 1.90
C HIS A 83 -3.12 5.33 2.39
N VAL A 84 -4.10 5.65 3.23
CA VAL A 84 -4.22 6.99 3.83
C VAL A 84 -3.02 7.27 4.71
N ASN A 85 -2.62 6.30 5.53
CA ASN A 85 -1.49 6.42 6.45
C ASN A 85 -0.16 6.66 5.71
N ALA A 86 0.15 5.83 4.70
CA ALA A 86 1.34 6.01 3.86
C ALA A 86 1.29 7.30 3.04
N GLY A 87 0.12 7.64 2.50
CA GLY A 87 -0.07 8.86 1.69
C GLY A 87 0.17 10.15 2.48
N VAL A 88 -0.35 10.21 3.71
CA VAL A 88 -0.08 11.35 4.61
C VAL A 88 1.40 11.42 4.99
N ALA A 89 2.01 10.28 5.34
CA ALA A 89 3.45 10.23 5.62
C ALA A 89 4.30 10.64 4.42
N ALA A 90 3.93 10.23 3.21
CA ALA A 90 4.59 10.64 1.97
C ALA A 90 4.47 12.15 1.73
N LEU A 91 3.28 12.71 1.94
CA LEU A 91 3.05 14.15 1.82
C LEU A 91 3.93 14.94 2.79
N VAL A 92 3.93 14.57 4.06
CA VAL A 92 4.75 15.23 5.09
C VAL A 92 6.23 15.08 4.79
N ALA A 93 6.69 13.88 4.39
CA ALA A 93 8.08 13.66 4.01
C ALA A 93 8.51 14.54 2.82
N ALA A 94 7.66 14.66 1.81
CA ALA A 94 7.92 15.54 0.66
C ALA A 94 7.99 17.02 1.04
N MET A 95 7.12 17.47 1.95
CA MET A 95 7.13 18.85 2.47
C MET A 95 8.40 19.16 3.29
N VAL A 96 8.80 18.24 4.16
CA VAL A 96 9.98 18.39 5.04
C VAL A 96 11.28 18.37 4.23
N LEU A 97 11.39 17.48 3.25
CA LEU A 97 12.59 17.37 2.42
C LEU A 97 12.68 18.43 1.31
N GLY A 98 11.58 19.09 0.99
CA GLY A 98 11.52 20.10 -0.04
C GLY A 98 11.51 19.51 -1.47
N PRO A 99 11.60 20.37 -2.49
CA PRO A 99 11.51 19.96 -3.89
C PRO A 99 12.72 19.13 -4.33
N ARG A 100 12.50 18.24 -5.30
CA ARG A 100 13.55 17.48 -5.98
C ARG A 100 14.52 18.44 -6.69
N LYS A 101 15.80 18.07 -6.72
CA LYS A 101 16.81 18.84 -7.49
C LYS A 101 16.39 18.94 -8.96
N GLY A 102 16.27 20.14 -9.46
CA GLY A 102 15.82 20.40 -10.84
C GLY A 102 14.31 20.36 -11.05
N PHE A 103 13.49 20.22 -10.01
CA PHE A 103 12.02 20.21 -10.12
C PHE A 103 11.51 21.46 -10.87
N GLY A 104 10.64 21.24 -11.86
CA GLY A 104 10.09 22.30 -12.71
C GLY A 104 11.04 22.91 -13.74
N LYS A 105 12.32 22.51 -13.77
CA LYS A 105 13.34 23.02 -14.71
C LYS A 105 13.94 21.94 -15.61
N THR A 106 14.06 20.71 -15.09
CA THR A 106 14.69 19.59 -15.78
C THR A 106 13.65 18.49 -16.01
N PRO A 107 13.58 17.86 -17.19
CA PRO A 107 12.76 16.68 -17.42
C PRO A 107 13.13 15.58 -16.41
N MET A 108 12.13 14.92 -15.85
CA MET A 108 12.30 13.83 -14.87
C MET A 108 11.70 12.52 -15.40
N PRO A 109 12.29 11.92 -16.45
CA PRO A 109 11.78 10.68 -17.00
C PRO A 109 11.97 9.54 -16.00
N PRO A 110 11.20 8.43 -16.12
CA PRO A 110 11.37 7.24 -15.31
C PRO A 110 12.81 6.71 -15.41
N HIS A 111 13.40 6.34 -14.28
CA HIS A 111 14.75 5.77 -14.24
C HIS A 111 14.85 4.46 -15.03
N ASN A 112 13.86 3.58 -14.88
CA ASN A 112 13.76 2.32 -15.62
C ASN A 112 12.29 1.94 -15.80
N LEU A 113 11.74 2.26 -16.97
CA LEU A 113 10.32 2.00 -17.27
C LEU A 113 9.98 0.51 -17.31
N THR A 114 10.90 -0.32 -17.83
CA THR A 114 10.70 -1.77 -17.88
C THR A 114 10.56 -2.37 -16.47
N MET A 115 11.43 -1.97 -15.55
CA MET A 115 11.32 -2.42 -14.16
C MET A 115 10.05 -1.89 -13.48
N THR A 116 9.62 -0.66 -13.80
CA THR A 116 8.37 -0.10 -13.27
C THR A 116 7.17 -0.93 -13.71
N VAL A 117 7.09 -1.27 -15.00
CA VAL A 117 5.99 -2.10 -15.54
C VAL A 117 6.03 -3.52 -14.97
N ALA A 118 7.21 -4.12 -14.88
CA ALA A 118 7.37 -5.43 -14.26
C ALA A 118 6.93 -5.43 -12.78
N GLY A 119 7.35 -4.40 -12.02
CA GLY A 119 6.93 -4.22 -10.63
C GLY A 119 5.43 -4.03 -10.47
N ALA A 120 4.82 -3.22 -11.34
CA ALA A 120 3.37 -3.03 -11.37
C ALA A 120 2.62 -4.34 -11.66
N GLY A 121 3.11 -5.14 -12.60
CA GLY A 121 2.55 -6.46 -12.90
C GLY A 121 2.65 -7.43 -11.72
N MET A 122 3.78 -7.49 -11.03
CA MET A 122 3.94 -8.30 -9.82
C MET A 122 3.01 -7.84 -8.70
N LEU A 123 2.88 -6.53 -8.50
CA LEU A 123 1.92 -5.98 -7.53
C LEU A 123 0.48 -6.29 -7.91
N TRP A 124 0.12 -6.24 -9.19
CA TRP A 124 -1.23 -6.59 -9.63
C TRP A 124 -1.60 -8.03 -9.27
N VAL A 125 -0.72 -8.98 -9.55
CA VAL A 125 -0.91 -10.37 -9.14
C VAL A 125 -1.00 -10.50 -7.63
N GLY A 126 -0.11 -9.87 -6.88
CA GLY A 126 -0.13 -9.85 -5.41
C GLY A 126 -1.39 -9.20 -4.82
N TRP A 127 -1.99 -8.27 -5.55
CA TRP A 127 -3.18 -7.55 -5.09
C TRP A 127 -4.46 -8.40 -5.04
N PHE A 128 -4.51 -9.48 -5.79
CA PHE A 128 -5.58 -10.47 -5.60
C PHE A 128 -5.52 -11.08 -4.20
N GLY A 129 -4.33 -11.43 -3.72
CA GLY A 129 -4.12 -11.86 -2.34
C GLY A 129 -4.35 -10.74 -1.34
N PHE A 130 -3.92 -9.52 -1.65
CA PHE A 130 -4.08 -8.36 -0.80
C PHE A 130 -5.56 -8.07 -0.52
N ASN A 131 -6.38 -7.92 -1.54
CA ASN A 131 -7.79 -7.58 -1.40
C ASN A 131 -8.67 -8.82 -1.15
N ALA A 132 -8.61 -9.84 -2.01
CA ALA A 132 -9.45 -11.02 -1.83
C ALA A 132 -9.06 -11.82 -0.58
N GLY A 133 -7.75 -11.90 -0.27
CA GLY A 133 -7.25 -12.52 0.95
C GLY A 133 -7.73 -11.84 2.24
N SER A 134 -8.08 -10.55 2.19
CA SER A 134 -8.63 -9.81 3.33
C SER A 134 -10.03 -10.29 3.77
N ALA A 135 -10.70 -11.10 2.96
CA ALA A 135 -11.90 -11.82 3.39
C ALA A 135 -11.61 -12.92 4.43
N LEU A 136 -10.34 -13.30 4.64
CA LEU A 136 -9.87 -14.34 5.56
C LEU A 136 -10.57 -15.69 5.36
N GLY A 137 -11.00 -16.00 4.12
CA GLY A 137 -11.68 -17.22 3.75
C GLY A 137 -12.02 -17.30 2.27
N ALA A 138 -12.29 -18.50 1.77
CA ALA A 138 -12.74 -18.74 0.40
C ALA A 138 -14.28 -18.61 0.33
N ASN A 139 -14.78 -17.39 0.20
CA ASN A 139 -16.21 -17.07 0.23
C ASN A 139 -16.59 -16.06 -0.86
N GLY A 140 -17.87 -15.64 -0.87
CA GLY A 140 -18.38 -14.66 -1.84
C GLY A 140 -17.70 -13.29 -1.76
N ASP A 141 -17.29 -12.86 -0.56
CA ASP A 141 -16.60 -11.58 -0.35
C ASP A 141 -15.21 -11.61 -0.98
N ALA A 142 -14.48 -12.73 -0.83
CA ALA A 142 -13.20 -12.94 -1.51
C ALA A 142 -13.35 -12.90 -3.04
N GLY A 143 -14.36 -13.57 -3.58
CA GLY A 143 -14.65 -13.57 -5.01
C GLY A 143 -15.01 -12.18 -5.53
N MET A 144 -15.86 -11.44 -4.82
CA MET A 144 -16.24 -10.07 -5.18
C MET A 144 -15.03 -9.13 -5.10
N ALA A 145 -14.24 -9.18 -4.02
CA ALA A 145 -13.04 -8.37 -3.88
C ALA A 145 -12.02 -8.64 -5.00
N MET A 146 -11.85 -9.89 -5.42
CA MET A 146 -11.00 -10.26 -6.55
C MET A 146 -11.49 -9.64 -7.86
N LEU A 147 -12.78 -9.77 -8.15
CA LEU A 147 -13.40 -9.25 -9.37
C LEU A 147 -13.28 -7.73 -9.47
N VAL A 148 -13.70 -7.01 -8.43
CA VAL A 148 -13.67 -5.54 -8.44
C VAL A 148 -12.25 -5.00 -8.46
N THR A 149 -11.30 -5.67 -7.80
CA THR A 149 -9.87 -5.32 -7.85
C THR A 149 -9.36 -5.37 -9.29
N HIS A 150 -9.64 -6.47 -10.00
CA HIS A 150 -9.19 -6.63 -11.38
C HIS A 150 -9.81 -5.61 -12.32
N ILE A 151 -11.13 -5.46 -12.28
CA ILE A 151 -11.86 -4.52 -13.16
C ILE A 151 -11.43 -3.08 -12.89
N SER A 152 -11.32 -2.68 -11.64
CA SER A 152 -10.92 -1.31 -11.27
C SER A 152 -9.49 -0.99 -11.70
N ALA A 153 -8.55 -1.92 -11.51
CA ALA A 153 -7.16 -1.73 -11.93
C ALA A 153 -7.05 -1.65 -13.46
N ALA A 154 -7.75 -2.52 -14.18
CA ALA A 154 -7.80 -2.50 -15.65
C ALA A 154 -8.41 -1.19 -16.17
N ALA A 155 -9.56 -0.79 -15.65
CA ALA A 155 -10.23 0.45 -16.04
C ALA A 155 -9.37 1.69 -15.73
N GLY A 156 -8.72 1.73 -14.56
CA GLY A 156 -7.81 2.81 -14.18
C GLY A 156 -6.61 2.92 -15.13
N SER A 157 -6.00 1.79 -15.48
CA SER A 157 -4.88 1.74 -16.42
C SER A 157 -5.27 2.23 -17.82
N LEU A 158 -6.42 1.79 -18.33
CA LEU A 158 -6.94 2.23 -19.62
C LEU A 158 -7.29 3.72 -19.62
N ALA A 159 -7.94 4.20 -18.57
CA ALA A 159 -8.29 5.62 -18.45
C ALA A 159 -7.03 6.50 -18.38
N TRP A 160 -6.02 6.09 -17.62
CA TRP A 160 -4.74 6.80 -17.54
C TRP A 160 -4.06 6.86 -18.92
N MET A 161 -3.94 5.72 -19.60
CA MET A 161 -3.35 5.64 -20.94
C MET A 161 -4.11 6.53 -21.95
N ALA A 162 -5.44 6.51 -21.92
CA ALA A 162 -6.25 7.36 -22.78
C ALA A 162 -6.01 8.85 -22.54
N MET A 163 -5.93 9.27 -21.26
CA MET A 163 -5.65 10.66 -20.91
C MET A 163 -4.26 11.11 -21.33
N GLU A 164 -3.23 10.26 -21.17
CA GLU A 164 -1.89 10.56 -21.66
C GLU A 164 -1.87 10.70 -23.19
N TRP A 165 -2.56 9.82 -23.90
CA TRP A 165 -2.67 9.87 -25.34
C TRP A 165 -3.35 11.14 -25.83
N ILE A 166 -4.43 11.55 -25.20
CA ILE A 166 -5.16 12.79 -25.52
C ILE A 166 -4.28 14.02 -25.26
N ARG A 167 -3.51 14.05 -24.16
CA ARG A 167 -2.73 15.23 -23.75
C ARG A 167 -1.36 15.33 -24.43
N HIS A 168 -0.74 14.21 -24.74
CA HIS A 168 0.65 14.15 -25.16
C HIS A 168 0.84 13.49 -26.54
N GLY A 169 -0.20 12.86 -27.12
CA GLY A 169 -0.15 12.21 -28.44
C GLY A 169 0.66 10.92 -28.47
N LYS A 170 1.00 10.36 -27.33
CA LYS A 170 1.79 9.15 -27.19
C LYS A 170 1.54 8.46 -25.85
#